data_5bb8596da35dec076967a9c585004062
#
_entry.id   5bb8596da35dec076967a9c585004062
#
_cell.length_a   1.000
_cell.length_b   1.000
_cell.length_c   1.000
_cell.angle_alpha   90.00
_cell.angle_beta   90.00
_cell.angle_gamma   90.00
#
_symmetry.space_group_name_H-M   'P 1'
#
loop_
_entity.id
_entity.type
_entity.pdbx_description
1 polymer ?
#
loop_
_entity_poly.entity_id
_entity_poly.type
_entity_poly.pdbx_seq_one_letter_code
_entity_poly.pdbx_strand_id
1 'polypeptide(L)'
;MGKMLPAGIDFVLTFLLCVVLGGCGGEPSILIADVTVVDGTGRDRFQADVRLEEDRILEIGDLEAKGGETVIDAAGLVLAPGFIDTHSHVDYEIADHPDAMADISQGITTVLTGQCGGSQLPLRDFFAVLEEQPLAVNIASFSGHGSIRAEVMGDDFERPASPDEIESMRALLTADLEAGALGMSTGLEYDPGIYSTAEEIVELANVVASHGGRYVSHIRSEDRKFWDAIDEILEIGRQAQVPVRVSHLKLAMTSSHGQTDRLLGLLDEARAEGIEVTADIYPYTYWQSTLTVMFPDRDFEDREAAVFAVEELSSPGNMLIPDFKPDPSLAGKTLAEIAALRGTDPATTLIDLIREAESMRAEKRAQGEDEDIESIIAVSMTEADVERLMTWPHINFCTDGGLEGTHPRGFGSFPRVLGHYVRERQIMSLEEAIHKMTGSAASSHGIHDRGRIEPGMYADLVLFNPETVADQSTIDEPHARATGIEQVWVNGHPVYPDGSGSEQTYGRVLRRQQNH
;
A
#
# COMPACT_ATOMS: atom_id res chain seq x y z
N MET A 1 1.25 -48.84 -79.42
CA MET A 1 0.01 -48.10 -79.15
C MET A 1 0.32 -47.14 -78.04
N GLY A 2 0.74 -46.00 -78.23
CA GLY A 2 0.46 -44.82 -78.96
C GLY A 2 -0.64 -44.00 -78.28
N LYS A 3 -0.29 -42.96 -77.50
CA LYS A 3 -1.08 -41.72 -77.49
C LYS A 3 -0.31 -40.60 -76.82
N MET A 4 -0.20 -39.61 -77.61
CA MET A 4 0.35 -38.26 -77.52
C MET A 4 -0.03 -37.44 -76.30
N LEU A 5 0.94 -36.64 -75.86
CA LEU A 5 0.80 -35.45 -75.08
C LEU A 5 0.21 -34.30 -75.93
N PRO A 6 -0.46 -33.30 -75.28
CA PRO A 6 -0.44 -31.94 -75.78
C PRO A 6 0.21 -30.96 -74.85
N ALA A 7 0.92 -30.13 -75.44
CA ALA A 7 1.49 -28.81 -75.28
C ALA A 7 1.16 -27.97 -73.99
N GLY A 8 2.25 -27.31 -73.59
CA GLY A 8 2.33 -26.40 -72.48
C GLY A 8 1.55 -25.09 -72.60
N ILE A 9 1.27 -24.50 -71.44
CA ILE A 9 0.91 -23.13 -71.30
C ILE A 9 1.88 -22.54 -70.25
N ASP A 10 2.76 -21.69 -70.77
CA ASP A 10 3.64 -20.87 -69.92
C ASP A 10 2.79 -19.84 -69.09
N PHE A 11 2.72 -20.03 -67.79
CA PHE A 11 2.20 -19.03 -66.91
C PHE A 11 3.37 -18.15 -66.40
N VAL A 12 3.49 -16.94 -66.95
CA VAL A 12 4.36 -15.88 -66.43
C VAL A 12 3.76 -15.40 -65.15
N LEU A 13 4.36 -15.82 -64.05
CA LEU A 13 4.00 -15.33 -62.72
C LEU A 13 4.67 -13.95 -62.51
N THR A 14 3.94 -12.87 -62.75
CA THR A 14 4.37 -11.51 -62.39
C THR A 14 4.32 -11.37 -60.87
N PHE A 15 5.46 -11.43 -60.19
CA PHE A 15 5.59 -11.09 -58.78
C PHE A 15 5.38 -9.60 -58.64
N LEU A 16 4.19 -9.21 -58.14
CA LEU A 16 3.94 -7.85 -57.66
C LEU A 16 4.62 -7.73 -56.29
N LEU A 17 5.77 -7.06 -56.27
CA LEU A 17 6.50 -6.69 -55.04
C LEU A 17 5.70 -5.59 -54.35
N CYS A 18 4.78 -5.94 -53.46
CA CYS A 18 4.20 -5.00 -52.52
C CYS A 18 5.31 -4.58 -51.52
N VAL A 19 5.93 -3.45 -51.77
CA VAL A 19 6.73 -2.72 -50.78
C VAL A 19 5.72 -2.22 -49.75
N VAL A 20 5.54 -2.96 -48.66
CA VAL A 20 4.93 -2.45 -47.46
C VAL A 20 5.93 -1.46 -46.89
N LEU A 21 5.72 -0.20 -47.17
CA LEU A 21 6.33 0.89 -46.39
C LEU A 21 5.73 0.73 -44.98
N GLY A 22 6.44 0.03 -44.10
CA GLY A 22 6.20 0.07 -42.66
C GLY A 22 6.46 1.51 -42.24
N GLY A 23 5.39 2.30 -42.11
CA GLY A 23 5.43 3.52 -41.36
C GLY A 23 5.81 3.15 -39.92
N CYS A 24 6.82 3.79 -39.35
CA CYS A 24 7.01 3.86 -37.93
C CYS A 24 5.79 4.64 -37.38
N GLY A 25 4.67 3.98 -37.21
CA GLY A 25 3.55 4.49 -36.44
C GLY A 25 3.88 4.20 -34.98
N GLY A 26 4.31 5.19 -34.22
CA GLY A 26 4.20 5.18 -32.77
C GLY A 26 2.74 4.94 -32.38
N GLU A 27 2.48 4.48 -31.18
CA GLU A 27 1.11 4.41 -30.67
C GLU A 27 0.43 5.78 -30.81
N PRO A 28 -0.88 5.82 -31.17
CA PRO A 28 -1.57 7.10 -31.31
C PRO A 28 -1.56 7.85 -29.97
N SER A 29 -1.22 9.14 -29.99
CA SER A 29 -1.30 9.99 -28.81
C SER A 29 -2.73 10.08 -28.29
N ILE A 30 -2.88 10.36 -27.00
CA ILE A 30 -4.17 10.59 -26.32
C ILE A 30 -4.24 12.07 -25.94
N LEU A 31 -5.34 12.72 -26.29
CA LEU A 31 -5.66 14.07 -25.84
C LEU A 31 -6.84 14.01 -24.85
N ILE A 32 -6.58 14.33 -23.58
CA ILE A 32 -7.61 14.53 -22.55
C ILE A 32 -7.98 16.01 -22.61
N ALA A 33 -9.18 16.31 -23.13
CA ALA A 33 -9.59 17.67 -23.46
C ALA A 33 -10.56 18.26 -22.43
N ASP A 34 -10.50 19.58 -22.23
CA ASP A 34 -11.43 20.38 -21.38
C ASP A 34 -11.52 19.89 -19.93
N VAL A 35 -10.37 19.52 -19.33
CA VAL A 35 -10.31 18.92 -17.99
C VAL A 35 -9.85 19.89 -16.91
N THR A 36 -10.39 19.74 -15.70
CA THR A 36 -9.84 20.40 -14.51
C THR A 36 -8.62 19.65 -14.02
N VAL A 37 -7.43 20.23 -14.11
CA VAL A 37 -6.18 19.62 -13.67
C VAL A 37 -5.89 19.96 -12.22
N VAL A 38 -5.68 18.94 -11.38
CA VAL A 38 -5.07 19.03 -10.03
C VAL A 38 -3.73 18.32 -10.12
N ASP A 39 -2.65 19.06 -10.23
CA ASP A 39 -1.37 18.55 -10.73
C ASP A 39 -0.47 17.84 -9.71
N GLY A 40 -0.94 17.60 -8.49
CA GLY A 40 -0.19 16.92 -7.45
C GLY A 40 0.83 17.80 -6.69
N THR A 41 0.98 19.08 -7.04
CA THR A 41 1.91 20.00 -6.35
C THR A 41 1.31 20.69 -5.13
N GLY A 42 -0.02 20.61 -4.94
CA GLY A 42 -0.76 21.34 -3.90
C GLY A 42 -1.15 22.77 -4.30
N ARG A 43 -0.81 23.23 -5.52
CA ARG A 43 -1.30 24.52 -6.05
C ARG A 43 -2.75 24.42 -6.50
N ASP A 44 -3.39 25.60 -6.67
CA ASP A 44 -4.76 25.69 -7.14
C ASP A 44 -4.95 24.97 -8.49
N ARG A 45 -6.10 24.29 -8.65
CA ARG A 45 -6.51 23.63 -9.89
C ARG A 45 -6.67 24.63 -11.05
N PHE A 46 -6.53 24.15 -12.28
CA PHE A 46 -6.67 24.96 -13.49
C PHE A 46 -7.30 24.15 -14.63
N GLN A 47 -7.87 24.85 -15.62
CA GLN A 47 -8.40 24.22 -16.84
C GLN A 47 -7.30 24.07 -17.87
N ALA A 48 -7.19 22.90 -18.50
CA ALA A 48 -6.26 22.64 -19.59
C ALA A 48 -6.66 21.39 -20.35
N ASP A 49 -6.00 21.18 -21.49
CA ASP A 49 -5.92 19.88 -22.16
C ASP A 49 -4.57 19.24 -21.80
N VAL A 50 -4.54 17.92 -21.73
CA VAL A 50 -3.33 17.14 -21.43
C VAL A 50 -3.13 16.10 -22.53
N ARG A 51 -1.97 16.14 -23.18
CA ARG A 51 -1.59 15.18 -24.23
C ARG A 51 -0.61 14.17 -23.70
N LEU A 52 -0.92 12.89 -23.94
CA LEU A 52 -0.06 11.76 -23.65
C LEU A 52 0.53 11.23 -24.96
N GLU A 53 1.80 10.85 -24.92
CA GLU A 53 2.47 10.14 -26.00
C GLU A 53 3.32 9.03 -25.42
N GLU A 54 3.10 7.81 -25.87
CA GLU A 54 3.69 6.61 -25.29
C GLU A 54 3.42 6.54 -23.77
N ASP A 55 4.44 6.51 -22.94
CA ASP A 55 4.31 6.41 -21.47
C ASP A 55 4.44 7.75 -20.74
N ARG A 56 4.42 8.89 -21.46
CA ARG A 56 4.72 10.23 -20.89
C ARG A 56 3.63 11.26 -21.12
N ILE A 57 3.58 12.20 -20.19
CA ILE A 57 2.86 13.46 -20.40
C ILE A 57 3.71 14.32 -21.34
N LEU A 58 3.16 14.64 -22.51
CA LEU A 58 3.88 15.41 -23.54
C LEU A 58 3.64 16.91 -23.43
N GLU A 59 2.38 17.34 -23.40
CA GLU A 59 1.99 18.76 -23.45
C GLU A 59 0.80 19.03 -22.52
N ILE A 60 0.75 20.23 -21.96
CA ILE A 60 -0.34 20.73 -21.13
C ILE A 60 -0.66 22.15 -21.58
N GLY A 61 -1.91 22.46 -21.87
CA GLY A 61 -2.33 23.80 -22.29
C GLY A 61 -3.65 23.81 -23.02
N ASP A 62 -3.86 24.80 -23.88
CA ASP A 62 -4.98 24.88 -24.83
C ASP A 62 -4.48 24.22 -26.13
N LEU A 63 -4.90 22.98 -26.38
CA LEU A 63 -4.31 22.13 -27.43
C LEU A 63 -5.35 21.77 -28.49
N GLU A 64 -4.95 21.84 -29.74
CA GLU A 64 -5.75 21.32 -30.85
C GLU A 64 -5.50 19.83 -31.05
N ALA A 65 -6.59 19.04 -31.30
CA ALA A 65 -6.49 17.63 -31.60
C ALA A 65 -5.69 17.39 -32.90
N LYS A 66 -4.76 16.44 -32.90
CA LYS A 66 -3.95 16.03 -34.05
C LYS A 66 -4.64 14.90 -34.81
N GLY A 67 -4.39 14.77 -36.11
CA GLY A 67 -4.96 13.69 -36.92
C GLY A 67 -4.48 12.31 -36.45
N GLY A 68 -5.42 11.42 -36.13
CA GLY A 68 -5.14 10.06 -35.63
C GLY A 68 -5.00 9.95 -34.12
N GLU A 69 -5.13 11.04 -33.38
CA GLU A 69 -5.11 11.10 -31.92
C GLU A 69 -6.44 10.60 -31.34
N THR A 70 -6.39 9.89 -30.21
CA THR A 70 -7.59 9.58 -29.43
C THR A 70 -7.94 10.77 -28.57
N VAL A 71 -9.15 11.34 -28.76
CA VAL A 71 -9.63 12.48 -27.95
C VAL A 71 -10.63 12.02 -26.93
N ILE A 72 -10.39 12.34 -25.66
CA ILE A 72 -11.27 12.09 -24.52
C ILE A 72 -11.83 13.42 -24.06
N ASP A 73 -13.13 13.62 -24.19
CA ASP A 73 -13.84 14.78 -23.64
C ASP A 73 -14.01 14.57 -22.13
N ALA A 74 -13.29 15.39 -21.35
CA ALA A 74 -13.29 15.30 -19.89
C ALA A 74 -13.95 16.51 -19.20
N ALA A 75 -14.85 17.19 -19.92
CA ALA A 75 -15.57 18.34 -19.37
C ALA A 75 -16.31 18.01 -18.06
N GLY A 76 -16.05 18.79 -17.02
CA GLY A 76 -16.62 18.60 -15.69
C GLY A 76 -15.92 17.55 -14.81
N LEU A 77 -14.89 16.87 -15.34
CA LEU A 77 -14.08 15.90 -14.59
C LEU A 77 -12.80 16.54 -14.07
N VAL A 78 -12.15 15.85 -13.15
CA VAL A 78 -10.84 16.19 -12.59
C VAL A 78 -9.82 15.15 -13.04
N LEU A 79 -8.71 15.63 -13.58
CA LEU A 79 -7.52 14.84 -13.85
C LEU A 79 -6.47 15.10 -12.76
N ALA A 80 -6.03 14.05 -12.12
CA ALA A 80 -4.95 14.07 -11.14
C ALA A 80 -3.85 13.08 -11.53
N PRO A 81 -2.63 13.19 -10.95
CA PRO A 81 -1.67 12.09 -11.01
C PRO A 81 -2.30 10.83 -10.42
N GLY A 82 -1.94 9.67 -10.93
CA GLY A 82 -2.32 8.40 -10.33
C GLY A 82 -1.87 8.32 -8.87
N PHE A 83 -2.74 7.80 -8.02
CA PHE A 83 -2.48 7.76 -6.59
C PHE A 83 -1.37 6.78 -6.24
N ILE A 84 -0.63 7.09 -5.18
CA ILE A 84 0.46 6.28 -4.63
C ILE A 84 0.03 5.79 -3.26
N ASP A 85 -0.21 4.49 -3.15
CA ASP A 85 -0.44 3.83 -1.87
C ASP A 85 0.89 3.62 -1.17
N THR A 86 1.11 4.33 -0.08
CA THR A 86 2.40 4.31 0.62
C THR A 86 2.56 3.13 1.57
N HIS A 87 1.48 2.35 1.80
CA HIS A 87 1.50 1.20 2.68
C HIS A 87 0.49 0.14 2.22
N SER A 88 0.98 -0.92 1.60
CA SER A 88 0.17 -2.00 1.03
C SER A 88 0.80 -3.36 1.29
N HIS A 89 -0.04 -4.38 1.39
CA HIS A 89 0.34 -5.78 1.61
C HIS A 89 0.06 -6.67 0.39
N VAL A 90 -0.08 -6.07 -0.80
CA VAL A 90 -0.38 -6.81 -2.04
C VAL A 90 0.76 -7.72 -2.52
N ASP A 91 1.98 -7.59 -1.99
CA ASP A 91 3.14 -8.41 -2.35
C ASP A 91 2.97 -9.91 -2.10
N TYR A 92 2.02 -10.30 -1.28
CA TYR A 92 1.66 -11.70 -1.05
C TYR A 92 0.63 -12.25 -2.04
N GLU A 93 -0.09 -11.38 -2.75
CA GLU A 93 -1.25 -11.73 -3.58
C GLU A 93 -1.09 -11.32 -5.05
N ILE A 94 -0.22 -10.33 -5.34
CA ILE A 94 -0.12 -9.69 -6.66
C ILE A 94 0.29 -10.64 -7.79
N ALA A 95 1.02 -11.72 -7.47
CA ALA A 95 1.40 -12.73 -8.46
C ALA A 95 0.17 -13.53 -8.95
N ASP A 96 -0.82 -13.73 -8.11
CA ASP A 96 -2.07 -14.44 -8.41
C ASP A 96 -3.16 -13.48 -8.92
N HIS A 97 -3.10 -12.19 -8.56
CA HIS A 97 -4.04 -11.14 -8.91
C HIS A 97 -3.37 -9.94 -9.60
N PRO A 98 -2.69 -10.14 -10.74
CA PRO A 98 -1.87 -9.09 -11.38
C PRO A 98 -2.70 -7.92 -11.95
N ASP A 99 -4.02 -8.07 -12.03
CA ASP A 99 -4.95 -7.01 -12.41
C ASP A 99 -5.13 -5.94 -11.31
N ALA A 100 -4.71 -6.22 -10.07
CA ALA A 100 -4.72 -5.31 -8.93
C ALA A 100 -6.03 -4.49 -8.84
N MET A 101 -7.18 -5.15 -9.02
CA MET A 101 -8.48 -4.48 -9.15
C MET A 101 -8.84 -3.67 -7.90
N ALA A 102 -8.39 -4.10 -6.72
CA ALA A 102 -8.55 -3.37 -5.48
C ALA A 102 -7.92 -1.97 -5.58
N ASP A 103 -6.72 -1.88 -6.15
CA ASP A 103 -5.96 -0.64 -6.28
C ASP A 103 -6.47 0.23 -7.43
N ILE A 104 -6.49 -0.32 -8.66
CA ILE A 104 -6.80 0.49 -9.85
C ILE A 104 -8.23 1.05 -9.82
N SER A 105 -9.20 0.35 -9.21
CA SER A 105 -10.56 0.86 -9.08
C SER A 105 -10.69 2.07 -8.14
N GLN A 106 -9.68 2.33 -7.32
CA GLN A 106 -9.56 3.51 -6.47
C GLN A 106 -8.76 4.66 -7.12
N GLY A 107 -8.15 4.43 -8.29
CA GLY A 107 -7.24 5.38 -8.92
C GLY A 107 -5.77 5.23 -8.50
N ILE A 108 -5.44 4.17 -7.76
CA ILE A 108 -4.07 3.85 -7.34
C ILE A 108 -3.33 3.27 -8.55
N THR A 109 -2.17 3.84 -8.86
CA THR A 109 -1.31 3.43 -9.99
C THR A 109 0.05 2.92 -9.53
N THR A 110 0.39 3.18 -8.27
CA THR A 110 1.65 2.77 -7.65
C THR A 110 1.41 2.31 -6.23
N VAL A 111 1.94 1.14 -5.86
CA VAL A 111 1.83 0.57 -4.52
C VAL A 111 3.22 0.34 -3.91
N LEU A 112 3.37 0.67 -2.62
CA LEU A 112 4.60 0.46 -1.87
C LEU A 112 4.40 -0.70 -0.89
N THR A 113 5.03 -1.82 -1.17
CA THR A 113 4.91 -3.09 -0.44
C THR A 113 6.08 -3.35 0.51
N GLY A 114 6.15 -4.55 1.08
CA GLY A 114 7.19 -4.89 2.04
C GLY A 114 7.01 -4.15 3.36
N GLN A 115 5.79 -4.05 3.85
CA GLN A 115 5.40 -3.24 5.01
C GLN A 115 5.36 -4.07 6.30
N CYS A 116 5.29 -3.39 7.46
CA CYS A 116 5.16 -4.01 8.79
C CYS A 116 6.19 -5.12 9.08
N GLY A 117 7.39 -5.01 8.51
CA GLY A 117 8.47 -5.96 8.68
C GLY A 117 8.36 -7.24 7.86
N GLY A 118 7.29 -7.40 7.08
CA GLY A 118 7.10 -8.50 6.14
C GLY A 118 7.49 -8.11 4.71
N SER A 119 8.20 -8.95 4.00
CA SER A 119 8.46 -8.81 2.57
C SER A 119 8.82 -10.15 1.95
N GLN A 120 8.68 -10.26 0.65
CA GLN A 120 9.30 -11.35 -0.10
C GLN A 120 10.84 -11.26 0.04
N LEU A 121 11.52 -12.39 0.19
CA LEU A 121 12.98 -12.44 0.41
C LEU A 121 13.60 -13.58 -0.42
N PRO A 122 14.65 -13.35 -1.23
CA PRO A 122 15.27 -12.04 -1.51
C PRO A 122 14.43 -11.19 -2.48
N LEU A 123 14.41 -9.89 -2.31
CA LEU A 123 13.64 -8.97 -3.17
C LEU A 123 14.06 -9.01 -4.63
N ARG A 124 15.34 -9.30 -4.91
CA ARG A 124 15.80 -9.46 -6.30
C ARG A 124 14.98 -10.50 -7.07
N ASP A 125 14.70 -11.63 -6.43
CA ASP A 125 13.99 -12.74 -7.08
C ASP A 125 12.50 -12.41 -7.21
N PHE A 126 11.91 -11.75 -6.21
CA PHE A 126 10.54 -11.23 -6.29
C PHE A 126 10.38 -10.22 -7.44
N PHE A 127 11.28 -9.25 -7.55
CA PHE A 127 11.26 -8.28 -8.65
C PHE A 127 11.41 -8.95 -10.02
N ALA A 128 12.25 -9.98 -10.13
CA ALA A 128 12.40 -10.73 -11.37
C ALA A 128 11.10 -11.45 -11.77
N VAL A 129 10.38 -12.04 -10.81
CA VAL A 129 9.06 -12.66 -11.06
C VAL A 129 8.06 -11.62 -11.54
N LEU A 130 8.00 -10.46 -10.89
CA LEU A 130 7.07 -9.39 -11.27
C LEU A 130 7.38 -8.79 -12.65
N GLU A 131 8.65 -8.70 -13.05
CA GLU A 131 9.06 -8.19 -14.36
C GLU A 131 8.70 -9.13 -15.52
N GLU A 132 8.47 -10.42 -15.24
CA GLU A 132 8.03 -11.42 -16.21
C GLU A 132 6.49 -11.49 -16.31
N GLN A 133 5.77 -10.82 -15.41
CA GLN A 133 4.31 -10.86 -15.35
C GLN A 133 3.67 -9.55 -15.82
N PRO A 134 2.46 -9.64 -16.37
CA PRO A 134 1.68 -8.46 -16.68
C PRO A 134 1.12 -7.84 -15.36
N LEU A 135 1.56 -6.65 -14.97
CA LEU A 135 1.09 -5.92 -13.80
C LEU A 135 0.19 -4.74 -14.19
N ALA A 136 -0.92 -4.56 -13.49
CA ALA A 136 -1.78 -3.40 -13.71
C ALA A 136 -1.30 -2.14 -12.96
N VAL A 137 -0.47 -2.29 -11.91
CA VAL A 137 0.08 -1.19 -11.10
C VAL A 137 1.60 -1.21 -11.08
N ASN A 138 2.22 -0.06 -10.81
CA ASN A 138 3.65 0.00 -10.50
C ASN A 138 3.88 -0.45 -9.05
N ILE A 139 4.96 -1.20 -8.81
CA ILE A 139 5.29 -1.76 -7.51
C ILE A 139 6.70 -1.34 -7.10
N ALA A 140 6.83 -0.83 -5.88
CA ALA A 140 8.10 -0.70 -5.18
C ALA A 140 8.01 -1.42 -3.83
N SER A 141 9.13 -1.86 -3.27
CA SER A 141 9.12 -2.59 -2.01
C SER A 141 10.18 -2.08 -1.03
N PHE A 142 9.86 -2.21 0.25
CA PHE A 142 10.83 -2.19 1.34
C PHE A 142 11.32 -3.61 1.61
N SER A 143 12.49 -3.73 2.23
CA SER A 143 12.99 -5.00 2.76
C SER A 143 12.48 -5.17 4.19
N GLY A 144 11.78 -6.26 4.46
CA GLY A 144 11.15 -6.52 5.75
C GLY A 144 12.14 -7.05 6.79
N HIS A 145 12.33 -6.32 7.88
CA HIS A 145 13.17 -6.75 9.00
C HIS A 145 12.71 -8.09 9.60
N GLY A 146 11.39 -8.27 9.75
CA GLY A 146 10.82 -9.52 10.27
C GLY A 146 11.15 -10.72 9.38
N SER A 147 11.02 -10.57 8.05
CA SER A 147 11.40 -11.61 7.08
C SER A 147 12.90 -11.93 7.15
N ILE A 148 13.76 -10.90 7.22
CA ILE A 148 15.21 -11.08 7.37
C ILE A 148 15.55 -11.78 8.70
N ARG A 149 14.90 -11.37 9.79
CA ARG A 149 15.12 -11.95 11.12
C ARG A 149 14.70 -13.42 11.18
N ALA A 150 13.54 -13.75 10.59
CA ALA A 150 13.07 -15.13 10.48
C ALA A 150 14.03 -16.00 9.66
N GLU A 151 14.56 -15.50 8.54
CA GLU A 151 15.54 -16.22 7.71
C GLU A 151 16.84 -16.50 8.47
N VAL A 152 17.33 -15.54 9.26
CA VAL A 152 18.63 -15.67 9.97
C VAL A 152 18.50 -16.51 11.24
N MET A 153 17.41 -16.36 12.01
CA MET A 153 17.26 -16.96 13.34
C MET A 153 16.41 -18.23 13.35
N GLY A 154 15.62 -18.47 12.27
CA GLY A 154 14.70 -19.61 12.21
C GLY A 154 13.73 -19.61 13.40
N ASP A 155 13.52 -20.78 14.01
CA ASP A 155 12.60 -20.95 15.15
C ASP A 155 13.12 -20.35 16.47
N ASP A 156 14.40 -19.92 16.53
CA ASP A 156 15.03 -19.39 17.78
C ASP A 156 14.97 -17.85 17.84
N PHE A 157 13.89 -17.26 17.36
CA PHE A 157 13.75 -15.81 17.26
C PHE A 157 13.25 -15.11 18.55
N GLU A 158 12.76 -15.85 19.55
CA GLU A 158 12.19 -15.29 20.78
C GLU A 158 13.25 -14.78 21.77
N ARG A 159 14.30 -14.17 21.25
CA ARG A 159 15.43 -13.60 22.00
C ARG A 159 16.11 -12.48 21.21
N PRO A 160 16.89 -11.61 21.86
CA PRO A 160 17.78 -10.69 21.13
C PRO A 160 18.71 -11.44 20.17
N ALA A 161 18.97 -10.85 19.00
CA ALA A 161 19.94 -11.39 18.05
C ALA A 161 21.38 -11.23 18.57
N SER A 162 22.22 -12.22 18.28
CA SER A 162 23.66 -12.13 18.52
C SER A 162 24.35 -11.19 17.50
N PRO A 163 25.58 -10.71 17.79
CA PRO A 163 26.33 -9.88 16.83
C PRO A 163 26.54 -10.55 15.46
N ASP A 164 26.75 -11.86 15.41
CA ASP A 164 26.94 -12.60 14.16
C ASP A 164 25.62 -12.71 13.37
N GLU A 165 24.47 -12.84 14.05
CA GLU A 165 23.15 -12.82 13.43
C GLU A 165 22.82 -11.42 12.89
N ILE A 166 23.12 -10.34 13.63
CA ILE A 166 22.97 -8.96 13.15
C ILE A 166 23.82 -8.73 11.89
N GLU A 167 25.05 -9.23 11.84
CA GLU A 167 25.89 -9.10 10.64
C GLU A 167 25.30 -9.88 9.44
N SER A 168 24.70 -11.04 9.69
CA SER A 168 23.99 -11.80 8.66
C SER A 168 22.76 -11.05 8.16
N MET A 169 21.97 -10.42 9.06
CA MET A 169 20.82 -9.57 8.70
C MET A 169 21.28 -8.36 7.87
N ARG A 170 22.39 -7.72 8.24
CA ARG A 170 23.00 -6.61 7.48
C ARG A 170 23.35 -7.02 6.06
N ALA A 171 23.88 -8.23 5.86
CA ALA A 171 24.25 -8.73 4.54
C ALA A 171 22.99 -8.95 3.65
N LEU A 172 21.91 -9.53 4.20
CA LEU A 172 20.65 -9.71 3.47
C LEU A 172 20.00 -8.37 3.13
N LEU A 173 19.91 -7.45 4.10
CA LEU A 173 19.38 -6.10 3.87
C LEU A 173 20.18 -5.34 2.81
N THR A 174 21.52 -5.46 2.83
CA THR A 174 22.39 -4.84 1.82
C THR A 174 22.04 -5.38 0.42
N ALA A 175 21.88 -6.70 0.28
CA ALA A 175 21.52 -7.31 -1.01
C ALA A 175 20.17 -6.82 -1.53
N ASP A 176 19.17 -6.65 -0.67
CA ASP A 176 17.87 -6.13 -1.05
C ASP A 176 17.91 -4.63 -1.43
N LEU A 177 18.72 -3.83 -0.69
CA LEU A 177 18.93 -2.42 -1.02
C LEU A 177 19.66 -2.25 -2.36
N GLU A 178 20.61 -3.13 -2.67
CA GLU A 178 21.28 -3.18 -3.97
C GLU A 178 20.35 -3.65 -5.10
N ALA A 179 19.39 -4.52 -4.79
CA ALA A 179 18.34 -4.92 -5.73
C ALA A 179 17.34 -3.80 -6.02
N GLY A 180 17.31 -2.74 -5.20
CA GLY A 180 16.48 -1.56 -5.41
C GLY A 180 15.39 -1.34 -4.38
N ALA A 181 15.43 -2.00 -3.22
CA ALA A 181 14.53 -1.71 -2.10
C ALA A 181 14.55 -0.23 -1.74
N LEU A 182 13.37 0.34 -1.40
CA LEU A 182 13.26 1.74 -0.98
C LEU A 182 13.91 2.01 0.38
N GLY A 183 14.09 0.96 1.18
CA GLY A 183 14.62 1.03 2.52
C GLY A 183 14.29 -0.25 3.30
N MET A 184 14.12 -0.12 4.61
CA MET A 184 13.73 -1.20 5.51
C MET A 184 12.42 -0.88 6.19
N SER A 185 11.54 -1.89 6.31
CA SER A 185 10.35 -1.84 7.17
C SER A 185 10.53 -2.68 8.41
N THR A 186 9.87 -2.29 9.50
CA THR A 186 9.74 -3.10 10.71
C THR A 186 8.29 -3.24 11.13
N GLY A 187 7.96 -4.37 11.78
CA GLY A 187 6.72 -4.59 12.51
C GLY A 187 7.09 -5.02 13.93
N LEU A 188 7.33 -4.03 14.80
CA LEU A 188 7.91 -4.27 16.12
C LEU A 188 6.88 -4.72 17.16
N GLU A 189 5.62 -4.81 16.78
CA GLU A 189 4.51 -5.37 17.57
C GLU A 189 4.19 -6.83 17.15
N TYR A 190 4.82 -7.31 16.07
CA TYR A 190 4.62 -8.65 15.51
C TYR A 190 5.84 -9.55 15.71
N ASP A 191 5.61 -10.86 15.75
CA ASP A 191 6.66 -11.85 15.67
C ASP A 191 7.29 -11.84 14.26
N PRO A 192 8.61 -11.96 14.11
CA PRO A 192 9.63 -12.04 15.15
C PRO A 192 10.16 -10.68 15.61
N GLY A 193 9.67 -9.56 15.04
CA GLY A 193 10.17 -8.19 15.27
C GLY A 193 10.08 -7.74 16.73
N ILE A 194 9.07 -8.20 17.47
CA ILE A 194 8.82 -7.79 18.85
C ILE A 194 9.98 -8.14 19.80
N TYR A 195 10.76 -9.19 19.50
CA TYR A 195 11.90 -9.62 20.30
C TYR A 195 13.22 -8.90 19.95
N SER A 196 13.19 -8.01 18.94
CA SER A 196 14.37 -7.22 18.56
C SER A 196 14.65 -6.11 19.56
N THR A 197 15.92 -5.75 19.73
CA THR A 197 16.32 -4.59 20.52
C THR A 197 16.39 -3.32 19.67
N ALA A 198 16.32 -2.15 20.30
CA ALA A 198 16.50 -0.88 19.59
C ALA A 198 17.88 -0.78 18.93
N GLU A 199 18.92 -1.35 19.57
CA GLU A 199 20.27 -1.38 19.03
C GLU A 199 20.36 -2.21 17.74
N GLU A 200 19.67 -3.36 17.66
CA GLU A 200 19.56 -4.16 16.43
C GLU A 200 18.96 -3.33 15.28
N ILE A 201 17.86 -2.60 15.56
CA ILE A 201 17.21 -1.77 14.54
C ILE A 201 18.10 -0.60 14.12
N VAL A 202 18.81 0.05 15.04
CA VAL A 202 19.77 1.13 14.71
C VAL A 202 20.91 0.63 13.83
N GLU A 203 21.49 -0.55 14.12
CA GLU A 203 22.53 -1.16 13.28
C GLU A 203 22.04 -1.40 11.83
N LEU A 204 20.81 -1.88 11.66
CA LEU A 204 20.23 -2.09 10.34
C LEU A 204 19.84 -0.76 9.68
N ALA A 205 19.30 0.20 10.43
CA ALA A 205 18.98 1.53 9.94
C ALA A 205 20.23 2.30 9.43
N ASN A 206 21.41 2.07 10.03
CA ASN A 206 22.67 2.61 9.53
C ASN A 206 23.01 2.05 8.13
N VAL A 207 22.70 0.78 7.85
CA VAL A 207 22.86 0.21 6.50
C VAL A 207 21.92 0.91 5.52
N VAL A 208 20.65 1.10 5.91
CA VAL A 208 19.67 1.83 5.10
C VAL A 208 20.13 3.24 4.77
N ALA A 209 20.61 3.99 5.78
CA ALA A 209 21.12 5.35 5.62
C ALA A 209 22.30 5.42 4.64
N SER A 210 23.25 4.46 4.74
CA SER A 210 24.42 4.39 3.86
C SER A 210 24.06 4.18 2.38
N HIS A 211 22.87 3.64 2.11
CA HIS A 211 22.34 3.45 0.76
C HIS A 211 21.36 4.56 0.34
N GLY A 212 21.11 5.58 1.18
CA GLY A 212 20.13 6.64 0.89
C GLY A 212 18.69 6.14 0.90
N GLY A 213 18.41 5.07 1.63
CA GLY A 213 17.07 4.51 1.81
C GLY A 213 16.30 5.19 2.94
N ARG A 214 15.13 4.62 3.29
CA ARG A 214 14.22 5.08 4.34
C ARG A 214 13.90 3.98 5.32
N TYR A 215 13.65 4.33 6.57
CA TYR A 215 13.16 3.43 7.60
C TYR A 215 11.67 3.68 7.85
N VAL A 216 10.85 2.64 7.76
CA VAL A 216 9.41 2.72 8.00
C VAL A 216 9.02 1.70 9.06
N SER A 217 8.07 2.02 9.92
CA SER A 217 7.77 1.15 11.05
C SER A 217 6.29 1.13 11.42
N HIS A 218 5.71 -0.09 11.45
CA HIS A 218 4.72 -0.41 12.46
C HIS A 218 5.47 -0.40 13.79
N ILE A 219 5.17 0.57 14.64
CA ILE A 219 5.93 0.85 15.86
C ILE A 219 5.77 -0.26 16.91
N ARG A 220 6.64 -0.28 17.92
CA ARG A 220 6.72 -1.36 18.91
C ARG A 220 5.48 -1.52 19.77
N SER A 221 4.67 -0.48 19.91
CA SER A 221 3.39 -0.53 20.59
C SER A 221 2.47 0.56 20.06
N GLU A 222 1.29 0.17 19.60
CA GLU A 222 0.20 1.08 19.27
C GLU A 222 -0.78 1.26 20.47
N ASP A 223 -0.44 0.63 21.60
CA ASP A 223 -1.23 0.61 22.83
C ASP A 223 -0.48 1.20 24.04
N ARG A 224 -0.28 0.42 25.12
CA ARG A 224 0.22 0.84 26.45
C ARG A 224 1.52 1.62 26.43
N LYS A 225 2.43 1.31 25.47
CA LYS A 225 3.74 1.93 25.34
C LYS A 225 3.84 2.81 24.08
N PHE A 226 2.71 3.30 23.59
CA PHE A 226 2.63 4.11 22.37
C PHE A 226 3.61 5.29 22.38
N TRP A 227 3.68 6.05 23.47
CA TRP A 227 4.56 7.21 23.55
C TRP A 227 6.05 6.83 23.55
N ASP A 228 6.40 5.73 24.22
CA ASP A 228 7.77 5.19 24.21
C ASP A 228 8.14 4.68 22.80
N ALA A 229 7.19 4.10 22.08
CA ALA A 229 7.40 3.62 20.71
C ALA A 229 7.55 4.77 19.70
N ILE A 230 6.84 5.89 19.90
CA ILE A 230 7.08 7.12 19.13
C ILE A 230 8.49 7.67 19.42
N ASP A 231 8.89 7.73 20.69
CA ASP A 231 10.24 8.16 21.05
C ASP A 231 11.31 7.24 20.46
N GLU A 232 11.08 5.92 20.41
CA GLU A 232 12.00 4.92 19.82
C GLU A 232 12.24 5.17 18.33
N ILE A 233 11.18 5.34 17.51
CA ILE A 233 11.34 5.57 16.07
C ILE A 233 12.06 6.90 15.79
N LEU A 234 11.77 7.95 16.57
CA LEU A 234 12.45 9.23 16.45
C LEU A 234 13.94 9.11 16.82
N GLU A 235 14.26 8.34 17.87
CA GLU A 235 15.64 8.11 18.29
C GLU A 235 16.42 7.27 17.24
N ILE A 236 15.79 6.27 16.62
CA ILE A 236 16.39 5.53 15.49
C ILE A 236 16.72 6.50 14.35
N GLY A 237 15.77 7.37 13.96
CA GLY A 237 16.00 8.40 12.94
C GLY A 237 17.17 9.33 13.29
N ARG A 238 17.27 9.73 14.56
CA ARG A 238 18.34 10.61 15.06
C ARG A 238 19.71 9.92 15.05
N GLN A 239 19.79 8.67 15.52
CA GLN A 239 21.06 7.94 15.60
C GLN A 239 21.57 7.52 14.24
N ALA A 240 20.70 6.96 13.39
CA ALA A 240 21.09 6.48 12.06
C ALA A 240 21.11 7.59 11.00
N GLN A 241 20.59 8.79 11.29
CA GLN A 241 20.47 9.90 10.33
C GLN A 241 19.71 9.47 9.06
N VAL A 242 18.64 8.71 9.23
CA VAL A 242 17.79 8.16 8.18
C VAL A 242 16.40 8.79 8.21
N PRO A 243 15.78 9.10 7.07
CA PRO A 243 14.37 9.48 7.04
C PRO A 243 13.49 8.38 7.66
N VAL A 244 12.55 8.74 8.51
CA VAL A 244 11.66 7.79 9.18
C VAL A 244 10.20 8.04 8.83
N ARG A 245 9.40 6.96 8.77
CA ARG A 245 7.96 7.04 8.60
C ARG A 245 7.26 6.17 9.65
N VAL A 246 6.32 6.78 10.37
CA VAL A 246 5.39 6.04 11.24
C VAL A 246 4.28 5.49 10.37
N SER A 247 4.17 4.17 10.31
CA SER A 247 3.16 3.47 9.51
C SER A 247 1.78 3.59 10.16
N HIS A 248 0.73 3.76 9.33
CA HIS A 248 -0.70 3.78 9.71
C HIS A 248 -0.97 4.46 11.06
N LEU A 249 -0.46 5.70 11.20
CA LEU A 249 -0.47 6.49 12.44
C LEU A 249 -1.87 6.60 13.04
N LYS A 250 -2.02 6.19 14.30
CA LYS A 250 -3.29 6.19 15.02
C LYS A 250 -3.13 6.40 16.52
N LEU A 251 -4.21 6.80 17.18
CA LEU A 251 -4.37 6.79 18.64
C LEU A 251 -5.42 5.73 18.98
N ALA A 252 -4.98 4.51 19.26
CA ALA A 252 -5.84 3.33 19.35
C ALA A 252 -6.41 3.07 20.77
N MET A 253 -5.91 3.73 21.81
CA MET A 253 -6.43 3.55 23.17
C MET A 253 -7.47 4.61 23.53
N THR A 254 -8.52 4.21 24.25
CA THR A 254 -9.52 5.13 24.80
C THR A 254 -8.89 6.25 25.63
N SER A 255 -7.88 5.92 26.44
CA SER A 255 -7.14 6.90 27.26
C SER A 255 -6.24 7.84 26.46
N SER A 256 -5.95 7.55 25.20
CA SER A 256 -5.16 8.40 24.28
C SER A 256 -6.01 9.30 23.37
N HIS A 257 -7.32 9.07 23.28
CA HIS A 257 -8.20 9.86 22.44
C HIS A 257 -8.11 11.36 22.73
N GLY A 258 -8.11 12.18 21.68
CA GLY A 258 -7.99 13.63 21.77
C GLY A 258 -6.58 14.14 22.05
N GLN A 259 -5.55 13.29 22.07
CA GLN A 259 -4.16 13.70 22.26
C GLN A 259 -3.40 13.91 20.94
N THR A 260 -4.10 14.05 19.82
CA THR A 260 -3.50 14.21 18.49
C THR A 260 -2.57 15.42 18.41
N ASP A 261 -2.92 16.55 19.02
CA ASP A 261 -2.03 17.73 19.02
C ASP A 261 -0.72 17.49 19.79
N ARG A 262 -0.74 16.66 20.86
CA ARG A 262 0.50 16.23 21.55
C ARG A 262 1.37 15.37 20.62
N LEU A 263 0.75 14.41 19.92
CA LEU A 263 1.46 13.53 19.00
C LEU A 263 2.10 14.33 17.86
N LEU A 264 1.32 15.17 17.19
CA LEU A 264 1.82 16.00 16.08
C LEU A 264 2.89 16.98 16.55
N GLY A 265 2.77 17.53 17.79
CA GLY A 265 3.78 18.38 18.39
C GLY A 265 5.13 17.67 18.54
N LEU A 266 5.16 16.40 19.00
CA LEU A 266 6.39 15.60 19.08
C LEU A 266 7.03 15.35 17.70
N LEU A 267 6.20 15.03 16.69
CA LEU A 267 6.70 14.83 15.32
C LEU A 267 7.25 16.13 14.72
N ASP A 268 6.58 17.27 14.94
CA ASP A 268 7.03 18.59 14.48
C ASP A 268 8.32 19.05 15.19
N GLU A 269 8.46 18.77 16.49
CA GLU A 269 9.69 19.03 17.25
C GLU A 269 10.86 18.22 16.68
N ALA A 270 10.66 16.93 16.40
CA ALA A 270 11.67 16.08 15.77
C ALA A 270 12.08 16.60 14.38
N ARG A 271 11.11 17.07 13.58
CA ARG A 271 11.39 17.71 12.29
C ARG A 271 12.18 19.00 12.44
N ALA A 272 11.87 19.83 13.46
CA ALA A 272 12.64 21.03 13.76
C ALA A 272 14.08 20.74 14.20
N GLU A 273 14.35 19.58 14.77
CA GLU A 273 15.69 19.07 15.10
C GLU A 273 16.44 18.54 13.86
N GLY A 274 15.76 18.42 12.71
CA GLY A 274 16.36 17.98 11.44
C GLY A 274 16.11 16.50 11.10
N ILE A 275 15.27 15.80 11.85
CA ILE A 275 14.85 14.43 11.51
C ILE A 275 13.75 14.51 10.45
N GLU A 276 13.93 13.89 9.30
CA GLU A 276 12.90 13.79 8.28
C GLU A 276 11.84 12.76 8.72
N VAL A 277 10.81 13.21 9.44
CA VAL A 277 9.70 12.38 9.91
C VAL A 277 8.49 12.57 9.02
N THR A 278 7.89 11.47 8.58
CA THR A 278 6.59 11.41 7.89
C THR A 278 5.70 10.37 8.54
N ALA A 279 4.44 10.30 8.15
CA ALA A 279 3.54 9.21 8.52
C ALA A 279 2.62 8.87 7.36
N ASP A 280 1.95 7.74 7.42
CA ASP A 280 0.78 7.45 6.61
C ASP A 280 -0.44 7.12 7.47
N ILE A 281 -1.61 7.16 6.86
CA ILE A 281 -2.90 6.91 7.51
C ILE A 281 -3.91 6.37 6.49
N TYR A 282 -4.75 5.44 6.92
CA TYR A 282 -5.96 5.07 6.20
C TYR A 282 -7.19 5.76 6.80
N PRO A 283 -8.23 6.03 6.00
CA PRO A 283 -9.36 6.89 6.39
C PRO A 283 -10.47 6.14 7.14
N TYR A 284 -10.14 5.34 8.15
CA TYR A 284 -11.09 4.56 8.93
C TYR A 284 -10.79 4.63 10.42
N THR A 285 -11.82 4.47 11.25
CA THR A 285 -11.72 4.48 12.72
C THR A 285 -11.49 3.10 13.32
N TYR A 286 -11.27 2.10 12.48
CA TYR A 286 -11.03 0.70 12.86
C TYR A 286 -9.85 0.13 12.10
N TRP A 287 -9.19 -0.82 12.73
CA TRP A 287 -8.02 -1.53 12.19
C TRP A 287 -8.31 -3.02 12.06
N GLN A 288 -7.49 -3.71 11.30
CA GLN A 288 -7.47 -5.17 11.18
C GLN A 288 -6.09 -5.70 11.53
N SER A 289 -6.03 -6.77 12.33
CA SER A 289 -4.82 -7.51 12.67
C SER A 289 -5.18 -8.91 13.18
N THR A 290 -4.21 -9.59 13.82
CA THR A 290 -4.44 -10.84 14.56
C THR A 290 -4.85 -10.57 16.01
N LEU A 291 -5.49 -11.55 16.66
CA LEU A 291 -5.86 -11.46 18.08
C LEU A 291 -4.63 -11.31 19.00
N THR A 292 -3.49 -11.85 18.57
CA THR A 292 -2.26 -11.90 19.37
C THR A 292 -1.61 -10.53 19.63
N VAL A 293 -1.87 -9.52 18.80
CA VAL A 293 -1.32 -8.16 19.00
C VAL A 293 -1.77 -7.52 20.32
N MET A 294 -2.93 -7.93 20.83
CA MET A 294 -3.45 -7.43 22.10
C MET A 294 -2.71 -7.96 23.33
N PHE A 295 -1.75 -8.87 23.14
CA PHE A 295 -0.93 -9.49 24.19
C PHE A 295 0.56 -9.25 23.91
N PRO A 296 1.09 -8.05 24.20
CA PRO A 296 2.45 -7.67 23.81
C PRO A 296 3.53 -8.52 24.46
N ASP A 297 3.29 -9.10 25.64
CA ASP A 297 4.23 -9.98 26.34
C ASP A 297 4.10 -11.47 25.88
N ARG A 298 3.19 -11.77 24.92
CA ARG A 298 2.88 -13.11 24.42
C ARG A 298 2.44 -14.11 25.50
N ASP A 299 2.07 -13.63 26.69
CA ASP A 299 1.37 -14.43 27.70
C ASP A 299 -0.13 -14.42 27.41
N PHE A 300 -0.57 -15.33 26.56
CA PHE A 300 -1.96 -15.44 26.12
C PHE A 300 -2.93 -15.91 27.19
N GLU A 301 -2.44 -16.27 28.37
CA GLU A 301 -3.25 -16.57 29.56
C GLU A 301 -3.39 -15.35 30.50
N ASP A 302 -2.72 -14.23 30.20
CA ASP A 302 -2.77 -13.02 31.01
C ASP A 302 -4.15 -12.37 30.95
N ARG A 303 -4.90 -12.54 32.04
CA ARG A 303 -6.23 -11.95 32.15
C ARG A 303 -6.20 -10.43 32.24
N GLU A 304 -5.14 -9.82 32.79
CA GLU A 304 -5.05 -8.37 32.89
C GLU A 304 -4.86 -7.78 31.49
N ALA A 305 -4.09 -8.45 30.63
CA ALA A 305 -3.96 -8.08 29.22
C ALA A 305 -5.30 -8.19 28.47
N ALA A 306 -6.03 -9.29 28.67
CA ALA A 306 -7.35 -9.46 28.07
C ALA A 306 -8.38 -8.42 28.53
N VAL A 307 -8.39 -8.08 29.83
CA VAL A 307 -9.26 -7.02 30.38
C VAL A 307 -8.90 -5.67 29.78
N PHE A 308 -7.61 -5.36 29.71
CA PHE A 308 -7.14 -4.12 29.08
C PHE A 308 -7.59 -4.03 27.61
N ALA A 309 -7.45 -5.12 26.84
CA ALA A 309 -7.87 -5.13 25.44
C ALA A 309 -9.35 -4.78 25.27
N VAL A 310 -10.24 -5.37 26.08
CA VAL A 310 -11.69 -5.15 25.96
C VAL A 310 -12.21 -3.87 26.63
N GLU A 311 -11.39 -3.18 27.41
CA GLU A 311 -11.74 -1.93 28.08
C GLU A 311 -11.07 -0.70 27.45
N GLU A 312 -9.79 -0.82 27.02
CA GLU A 312 -8.98 0.31 26.56
C GLU A 312 -8.78 0.33 25.04
N LEU A 313 -8.65 -0.84 24.36
CA LEU A 313 -8.44 -0.85 22.92
C LEU A 313 -9.74 -0.78 22.14
N SER A 314 -10.72 -1.63 22.50
CA SER A 314 -12.03 -1.59 21.86
C SER A 314 -13.06 -2.28 22.74
N SER A 315 -14.30 -1.81 22.72
CA SER A 315 -15.38 -2.52 23.42
C SER A 315 -15.70 -3.85 22.72
N PRO A 316 -16.12 -4.91 23.43
CA PRO A 316 -16.38 -6.23 22.85
C PRO A 316 -17.41 -6.25 21.71
N GLY A 317 -18.36 -5.30 21.72
CA GLY A 317 -19.34 -5.13 20.64
C GLY A 317 -18.77 -4.50 19.35
N ASN A 318 -17.57 -3.90 19.46
CA ASN A 318 -16.85 -3.26 18.37
C ASN A 318 -15.63 -4.08 17.90
N MET A 319 -15.45 -5.28 18.44
CA MET A 319 -14.44 -6.25 18.04
C MET A 319 -15.10 -7.33 17.19
N LEU A 320 -15.02 -7.23 15.88
CA LEU A 320 -15.52 -8.21 14.92
C LEU A 320 -14.45 -9.24 14.63
N ILE A 321 -14.83 -10.50 14.57
CA ILE A 321 -13.98 -11.63 14.13
C ILE A 321 -14.42 -11.98 12.70
N PRO A 322 -13.80 -11.42 11.65
CA PRO A 322 -14.23 -11.65 10.27
C PRO A 322 -13.90 -13.08 9.81
N ASP A 323 -12.82 -13.67 10.32
CA ASP A 323 -12.40 -15.02 10.03
C ASP A 323 -11.89 -15.74 11.28
N PHE A 324 -12.25 -17.03 11.43
CA PHE A 324 -11.80 -17.88 12.53
C PHE A 324 -11.81 -19.35 12.12
N LYS A 325 -10.67 -19.85 11.64
CA LYS A 325 -10.56 -21.23 11.12
C LYS A 325 -10.81 -22.34 12.15
N PRO A 326 -10.47 -22.19 13.46
CA PRO A 326 -10.78 -23.21 14.44
C PRO A 326 -12.28 -23.53 14.59
N ASP A 327 -13.14 -22.50 14.44
CA ASP A 327 -14.60 -22.64 14.40
C ASP A 327 -15.19 -21.61 13.42
N PRO A 328 -15.35 -21.96 12.13
CA PRO A 328 -15.90 -21.04 11.12
C PRO A 328 -17.30 -20.51 11.41
N SER A 329 -18.05 -21.13 12.36
CA SER A 329 -19.37 -20.63 12.76
C SER A 329 -19.31 -19.34 13.57
N LEU A 330 -18.13 -18.96 14.06
CA LEU A 330 -17.86 -17.72 14.78
C LEU A 330 -17.51 -16.55 13.86
N ALA A 331 -17.15 -16.82 12.61
CA ALA A 331 -16.85 -15.79 11.62
C ALA A 331 -18.04 -14.83 11.44
N GLY A 332 -17.73 -13.53 11.32
CA GLY A 332 -18.71 -12.46 11.21
C GLY A 332 -19.41 -12.07 12.52
N LYS A 333 -19.00 -12.62 13.67
CA LYS A 333 -19.55 -12.26 14.98
C LYS A 333 -18.62 -11.33 15.75
N THR A 334 -19.23 -10.50 16.59
CA THR A 334 -18.48 -9.70 17.56
C THR A 334 -18.03 -10.54 18.75
N LEU A 335 -16.96 -10.10 19.43
CA LEU A 335 -16.50 -10.73 20.66
C LEU A 335 -17.61 -10.82 21.72
N ALA A 336 -18.47 -9.79 21.81
CA ALA A 336 -19.62 -9.79 22.72
C ALA A 336 -20.63 -10.90 22.38
N GLU A 337 -20.93 -11.12 21.09
CA GLU A 337 -21.84 -12.18 20.67
C GLU A 337 -21.25 -13.57 20.95
N ILE A 338 -19.93 -13.73 20.68
CA ILE A 338 -19.24 -15.00 20.96
C ILE A 338 -19.22 -15.28 22.47
N ALA A 339 -18.94 -14.26 23.29
CA ALA A 339 -18.98 -14.37 24.76
C ALA A 339 -20.37 -14.82 25.26
N ALA A 340 -21.42 -14.21 24.71
CA ALA A 340 -22.80 -14.60 25.04
C ALA A 340 -23.12 -16.05 24.61
N LEU A 341 -22.67 -16.48 23.42
CA LEU A 341 -22.83 -17.87 22.93
C LEU A 341 -22.12 -18.88 23.82
N ARG A 342 -20.91 -18.55 24.30
CA ARG A 342 -20.10 -19.40 25.17
C ARG A 342 -20.49 -19.35 26.65
N GLY A 343 -21.26 -18.31 27.06
CA GLY A 343 -21.63 -18.07 28.46
C GLY A 343 -20.45 -17.66 29.32
N THR A 344 -19.47 -17.00 28.73
CA THR A 344 -18.24 -16.47 29.37
C THR A 344 -18.22 -14.95 29.32
N ASP A 345 -17.36 -14.31 30.11
CA ASP A 345 -17.10 -12.88 29.94
C ASP A 345 -16.17 -12.62 28.74
N PRO A 346 -16.18 -11.40 28.15
CA PRO A 346 -15.40 -11.10 26.94
C PRO A 346 -13.90 -11.33 27.08
N ALA A 347 -13.29 -11.02 28.22
CA ALA A 347 -11.86 -11.23 28.42
C ALA A 347 -11.50 -12.72 28.44
N THR A 348 -12.31 -13.56 29.10
CA THR A 348 -12.15 -15.02 29.04
C THR A 348 -12.36 -15.55 27.63
N THR A 349 -13.37 -15.03 26.92
CA THR A 349 -13.63 -15.41 25.52
C THR A 349 -12.45 -15.10 24.61
N LEU A 350 -11.83 -13.93 24.77
CA LEU A 350 -10.65 -13.53 23.99
C LEU A 350 -9.47 -14.50 24.21
N ILE A 351 -9.17 -14.84 25.46
CA ILE A 351 -8.15 -15.85 25.82
C ILE A 351 -8.45 -17.18 25.16
N ASP A 352 -9.70 -17.65 25.24
CA ASP A 352 -10.09 -18.95 24.66
C ASP A 352 -9.94 -18.96 23.14
N LEU A 353 -10.32 -17.86 22.44
CA LEU A 353 -10.15 -17.74 20.98
C LEU A 353 -8.67 -17.78 20.59
N ILE A 354 -7.81 -17.03 21.29
CA ILE A 354 -6.37 -17.03 21.02
C ILE A 354 -5.79 -18.43 21.24
N ARG A 355 -6.15 -19.11 22.32
CA ARG A 355 -5.68 -20.47 22.61
C ARG A 355 -6.08 -21.46 21.51
N GLU A 356 -7.30 -21.37 21.00
CA GLU A 356 -7.80 -22.21 19.90
C GLU A 356 -7.03 -21.90 18.61
N ALA A 357 -6.80 -20.62 18.29
CA ALA A 357 -6.05 -20.18 17.12
C ALA A 357 -4.58 -20.63 17.19
N GLU A 358 -3.90 -20.42 18.31
CA GLU A 358 -2.50 -20.84 18.52
C GLU A 358 -2.33 -22.37 18.43
N SER A 359 -3.29 -23.15 18.94
CA SER A 359 -3.27 -24.61 18.79
C SER A 359 -3.30 -25.02 17.32
N MET A 360 -4.19 -24.42 16.52
CA MET A 360 -4.27 -24.70 15.08
C MET A 360 -3.02 -24.19 14.34
N ARG A 361 -2.51 -23.01 14.68
CA ARG A 361 -1.28 -22.44 14.06
C ARG A 361 -0.09 -23.36 14.30
N ALA A 362 0.06 -23.92 15.51
CA ALA A 362 1.10 -24.87 15.83
C ALA A 362 0.96 -26.18 15.02
N GLU A 363 -0.26 -26.69 14.83
CA GLU A 363 -0.53 -27.87 14.01
C GLU A 363 -0.17 -27.63 12.53
N LYS A 364 -0.53 -26.45 11.98
CA LYS A 364 -0.23 -26.06 10.60
C LYS A 364 1.27 -25.90 10.37
N ARG A 365 1.97 -25.20 11.25
CA ARG A 365 3.44 -25.08 11.19
C ARG A 365 4.15 -26.43 11.24
N ALA A 366 3.67 -27.37 12.05
CA ALA A 366 4.21 -28.73 12.08
C ALA A 366 4.03 -29.51 10.76
N GLN A 367 3.07 -29.09 9.92
CA GLN A 367 2.82 -29.63 8.58
C GLN A 367 3.58 -28.86 7.49
N GLY A 368 4.27 -27.77 7.84
CA GLY A 368 4.96 -26.88 6.91
C GLY A 368 3.99 -25.95 6.16
N GLU A 369 2.80 -25.73 6.71
CA GLU A 369 1.79 -24.82 6.19
C GLU A 369 1.82 -23.51 7.00
N ASP A 370 1.91 -22.37 6.28
CA ASP A 370 1.81 -21.04 6.84
C ASP A 370 0.52 -20.41 6.32
N GLU A 371 -0.50 -20.38 7.18
CA GLU A 371 -1.84 -19.89 6.85
C GLU A 371 -2.30 -18.89 7.92
N ASP A 372 -3.05 -17.89 7.49
CA ASP A 372 -3.81 -17.04 8.40
C ASP A 372 -4.90 -17.85 9.10
N ILE A 373 -4.86 -17.90 10.42
CA ILE A 373 -5.77 -18.72 11.23
C ILE A 373 -6.97 -17.92 11.69
N GLU A 374 -6.78 -16.63 11.97
CA GLU A 374 -7.81 -15.76 12.48
C GLU A 374 -7.48 -14.30 12.16
N SER A 375 -8.50 -13.44 12.21
CA SER A 375 -8.32 -12.01 12.18
C SER A 375 -9.36 -11.29 13.04
N ILE A 376 -9.05 -10.05 13.40
CA ILE A 376 -9.95 -9.16 14.12
C ILE A 376 -10.01 -7.80 13.42
N ILE A 377 -11.22 -7.23 13.34
CA ILE A 377 -11.44 -5.82 13.01
C ILE A 377 -11.95 -5.13 14.27
N ALA A 378 -11.23 -4.12 14.74
CA ALA A 378 -11.58 -3.43 15.98
C ALA A 378 -11.71 -1.92 15.79
N VAL A 379 -12.87 -1.36 16.18
CA VAL A 379 -13.08 0.10 16.22
C VAL A 379 -12.40 0.64 17.46
N SER A 380 -11.35 1.40 17.30
CA SER A 380 -10.54 1.90 18.43
C SER A 380 -10.14 3.37 18.30
N MET A 381 -10.36 4.01 17.15
CA MET A 381 -10.03 5.41 16.94
C MET A 381 -11.29 6.29 16.95
N THR A 382 -11.11 7.58 17.24
CA THR A 382 -12.19 8.55 17.07
C THR A 382 -12.09 9.23 15.71
N GLU A 383 -13.25 9.59 15.14
CA GLU A 383 -13.31 10.35 13.89
C GLU A 383 -12.54 11.67 13.99
N ALA A 384 -12.64 12.36 15.14
CA ALA A 384 -11.94 13.63 15.37
C ALA A 384 -10.42 13.49 15.36
N ASP A 385 -9.87 12.40 15.91
CA ASP A 385 -8.43 12.13 15.87
C ASP A 385 -7.98 11.78 14.45
N VAL A 386 -8.74 10.96 13.73
CA VAL A 386 -8.47 10.63 12.33
C VAL A 386 -8.46 11.89 11.45
N GLU A 387 -9.50 12.74 11.55
CA GLU A 387 -9.58 14.02 10.83
C GLU A 387 -8.38 14.92 11.15
N ARG A 388 -8.02 15.04 12.43
CA ARG A 388 -6.91 15.89 12.86
C ARG A 388 -5.55 15.35 12.37
N LEU A 389 -5.32 14.04 12.38
CA LEU A 389 -4.12 13.41 11.82
C LEU A 389 -4.02 13.66 10.33
N MET A 390 -5.11 13.47 9.57
CA MET A 390 -5.15 13.70 8.12
C MET A 390 -4.75 15.11 7.72
N THR A 391 -4.97 16.12 8.58
CA THR A 391 -4.59 17.50 8.28
C THR A 391 -3.12 17.81 8.54
N TRP A 392 -2.33 16.90 9.11
CA TRP A 392 -0.90 17.12 9.30
C TRP A 392 -0.18 17.22 7.93
N PRO A 393 0.68 18.24 7.69
CA PRO A 393 1.29 18.46 6.38
C PRO A 393 2.20 17.34 5.87
N HIS A 394 2.69 16.47 6.78
CA HIS A 394 3.66 15.43 6.48
C HIS A 394 3.07 14.02 6.55
N ILE A 395 1.75 13.90 6.42
CA ILE A 395 1.05 12.63 6.34
C ILE A 395 0.69 12.30 4.89
N ASN A 396 0.83 11.03 4.50
CA ASN A 396 0.35 10.49 3.25
C ASN A 396 -0.86 9.58 3.50
N PHE A 397 -1.56 9.20 2.44
CA PHE A 397 -2.65 8.24 2.54
C PHE A 397 -2.19 6.85 2.10
N CYS A 398 -2.79 5.83 2.72
CA CYS A 398 -2.53 4.44 2.39
C CYS A 398 -3.82 3.61 2.46
N THR A 399 -3.76 2.38 1.95
CA THR A 399 -4.81 1.39 2.17
C THR A 399 -4.53 0.56 3.42
N ASP A 400 -3.27 0.21 3.69
CA ASP A 400 -2.87 -0.81 4.66
C ASP A 400 -3.65 -2.12 4.40
N GLY A 401 -3.89 -2.41 3.11
CA GLY A 401 -4.74 -3.50 2.62
C GLY A 401 -4.00 -4.46 1.71
N GLY A 402 -4.64 -5.61 1.47
CA GLY A 402 -4.34 -6.56 0.40
C GLY A 402 -5.42 -6.55 -0.67
N LEU A 403 -5.30 -7.42 -1.66
CA LEU A 403 -6.24 -7.54 -2.78
C LEU A 403 -7.51 -8.32 -2.41
N GLU A 404 -7.44 -9.19 -1.42
CA GLU A 404 -8.54 -10.06 -0.95
C GLU A 404 -8.93 -9.85 0.52
N GLY A 405 -8.40 -8.79 1.17
CA GLY A 405 -8.63 -8.49 2.57
C GLY A 405 -10.11 -8.25 2.93
N THR A 406 -10.50 -8.57 4.17
CA THR A 406 -11.87 -8.41 4.67
C THR A 406 -12.17 -7.02 5.22
N HIS A 407 -11.15 -6.16 5.35
CA HIS A 407 -11.33 -4.78 5.77
C HIS A 407 -11.62 -3.88 4.56
N PRO A 408 -12.64 -3.01 4.60
CA PRO A 408 -13.01 -2.16 3.46
C PRO A 408 -11.91 -1.17 3.02
N ARG A 409 -10.86 -0.98 3.84
CA ARG A 409 -9.73 -0.08 3.48
C ARG A 409 -9.01 -0.50 2.21
N GLY A 410 -8.97 -1.81 1.89
CA GLY A 410 -8.35 -2.32 0.67
C GLY A 410 -9.01 -1.83 -0.62
N PHE A 411 -10.32 -1.49 -0.59
CA PHE A 411 -11.10 -1.08 -1.77
C PHE A 411 -11.65 0.35 -1.70
N GLY A 412 -11.59 1.01 -0.53
CA GLY A 412 -12.30 2.26 -0.31
C GLY A 412 -11.46 3.46 0.14
N SER A 413 -10.19 3.28 0.51
CA SER A 413 -9.41 4.31 1.21
C SER A 413 -9.32 5.63 0.42
N PHE A 414 -8.86 5.61 -0.81
CA PHE A 414 -8.62 6.83 -1.58
C PHE A 414 -9.93 7.53 -1.99
N PRO A 415 -10.93 6.83 -2.52
CA PRO A 415 -12.25 7.42 -2.79
C PRO A 415 -12.94 7.98 -1.55
N ARG A 416 -12.76 7.34 -0.36
CA ARG A 416 -13.29 7.83 0.91
C ARG A 416 -12.65 9.17 1.30
N VAL A 417 -11.35 9.34 1.10
CA VAL A 417 -10.71 10.66 1.33
C VAL A 417 -11.36 11.71 0.44
N LEU A 418 -11.54 11.44 -0.85
CA LEU A 418 -12.10 12.40 -1.80
C LEU A 418 -13.59 12.67 -1.55
N GLY A 419 -14.40 11.62 -1.35
CA GLY A 419 -15.84 11.72 -1.14
C GLY A 419 -16.19 12.23 0.24
N HIS A 420 -15.78 11.49 1.26
CA HIS A 420 -16.19 11.78 2.63
C HIS A 420 -15.43 12.96 3.23
N TYR A 421 -14.10 12.94 3.25
CA TYR A 421 -13.33 13.97 3.97
C TYR A 421 -13.16 15.27 3.20
N VAL A 422 -12.98 15.24 1.89
CA VAL A 422 -12.85 16.46 1.07
C VAL A 422 -14.21 17.05 0.76
N ARG A 423 -15.11 16.30 0.09
CA ARG A 423 -16.38 16.84 -0.41
C ARG A 423 -17.40 17.07 0.71
N GLU A 424 -17.61 16.09 1.59
CA GLU A 424 -18.69 16.16 2.61
C GLU A 424 -18.23 16.85 3.88
N ARG A 425 -17.09 16.42 4.46
CA ARG A 425 -16.56 16.94 5.74
C ARG A 425 -15.76 18.22 5.59
N GLN A 426 -15.19 18.48 4.40
CA GLN A 426 -14.41 19.68 4.07
C GLN A 426 -13.25 19.96 5.04
N ILE A 427 -12.56 18.91 5.51
CA ILE A 427 -11.43 19.04 6.44
C ILE A 427 -10.15 19.53 5.75
N MET A 428 -10.04 19.35 4.44
CA MET A 428 -8.95 19.83 3.59
C MET A 428 -9.44 20.13 2.18
N SER A 429 -8.66 20.87 1.40
CA SER A 429 -8.96 21.11 -0.02
C SER A 429 -8.70 19.85 -0.87
N LEU A 430 -9.30 19.82 -2.07
CA LEU A 430 -9.03 18.76 -3.04
C LEU A 430 -7.55 18.75 -3.45
N GLU A 431 -6.96 19.91 -3.65
CA GLU A 431 -5.55 20.09 -4.02
C GLU A 431 -4.61 19.52 -2.95
N GLU A 432 -4.92 19.76 -1.68
CA GLU A 432 -4.15 19.22 -0.56
C GLU A 432 -4.27 17.70 -0.47
N ALA A 433 -5.47 17.15 -0.60
CA ALA A 433 -5.70 15.71 -0.60
C ALA A 433 -4.93 15.02 -1.74
N ILE A 434 -5.07 15.53 -2.97
CA ILE A 434 -4.35 14.99 -4.13
C ILE A 434 -2.84 15.12 -3.95
N HIS A 435 -2.34 16.24 -3.43
CA HIS A 435 -0.90 16.38 -3.13
C HIS A 435 -0.40 15.30 -2.16
N LYS A 436 -1.13 15.01 -1.09
CA LYS A 436 -0.79 13.96 -0.11
C LYS A 436 -0.85 12.55 -0.69
N MET A 437 -1.76 12.31 -1.64
CA MET A 437 -1.90 11.03 -2.35
C MET A 437 -0.86 10.82 -3.47
N THR A 438 -0.18 11.89 -3.91
CA THR A 438 0.62 11.86 -5.15
C THR A 438 1.99 12.50 -4.97
N GLY A 439 2.13 13.82 -5.17
CA GLY A 439 3.41 14.54 -5.16
C GLY A 439 4.15 14.44 -3.82
N SER A 440 3.45 14.54 -2.70
CA SER A 440 4.04 14.35 -1.36
C SER A 440 4.45 12.90 -1.14
N ALA A 441 3.57 11.94 -1.48
CA ALA A 441 3.85 10.51 -1.39
C ALA A 441 5.07 10.12 -2.23
N ALA A 442 5.16 10.57 -3.49
CA ALA A 442 6.30 10.34 -4.37
C ALA A 442 7.59 10.91 -3.78
N SER A 443 7.57 12.18 -3.37
CA SER A 443 8.74 12.88 -2.81
C SER A 443 9.26 12.22 -1.54
N SER A 444 8.36 11.87 -0.61
CA SER A 444 8.73 11.23 0.66
C SER A 444 9.32 9.83 0.49
N HIS A 445 9.14 9.19 -0.68
CA HIS A 445 9.70 7.86 -0.98
C HIS A 445 10.81 7.87 -2.04
N GLY A 446 11.25 9.08 -2.48
CA GLY A 446 12.33 9.22 -3.47
C GLY A 446 11.92 8.80 -4.89
N ILE A 447 10.65 8.86 -5.21
CA ILE A 447 10.11 8.65 -6.55
C ILE A 447 10.03 10.04 -7.22
N HIS A 448 10.80 10.28 -8.30
CA HIS A 448 10.98 11.62 -8.83
C HIS A 448 10.31 11.86 -10.18
N ASP A 449 9.91 10.81 -10.88
CA ASP A 449 9.39 10.82 -12.25
C ASP A 449 7.88 10.56 -12.35
N ARG A 450 7.16 10.57 -11.20
CA ARG A 450 5.73 10.29 -11.03
C ARG A 450 5.11 11.22 -9.97
N GLY A 451 3.79 11.12 -9.79
CA GLY A 451 3.06 11.84 -8.75
C GLY A 451 2.78 13.31 -9.08
N ARG A 452 3.10 13.78 -10.29
CA ARG A 452 2.77 15.12 -10.76
C ARG A 452 2.38 15.15 -12.23
N ILE A 453 1.46 16.05 -12.59
CA ILE A 453 1.13 16.32 -13.99
C ILE A 453 2.05 17.43 -14.50
N GLU A 454 3.21 17.02 -15.04
CA GLU A 454 4.21 17.91 -15.66
C GLU A 454 4.73 17.24 -16.94
N PRO A 455 5.06 18.02 -18.02
CA PRO A 455 5.65 17.46 -19.22
C PRO A 455 6.93 16.66 -18.93
N GLY A 456 7.01 15.44 -19.49
CA GLY A 456 8.12 14.52 -19.29
C GLY A 456 7.96 13.54 -18.13
N MET A 457 7.00 13.73 -17.22
CA MET A 457 6.65 12.75 -16.19
C MET A 457 5.96 11.53 -16.82
N TYR A 458 6.04 10.37 -16.18
CA TYR A 458 5.23 9.22 -16.56
C TYR A 458 3.74 9.55 -16.48
N ALA A 459 2.99 9.06 -17.44
CA ALA A 459 1.55 9.28 -17.50
C ALA A 459 0.80 8.24 -16.64
N ASP A 460 1.05 8.28 -15.33
CA ASP A 460 0.22 7.63 -14.32
C ASP A 460 -0.83 8.65 -13.90
N LEU A 461 -2.09 8.43 -14.29
CA LEU A 461 -3.15 9.41 -14.17
C LEU A 461 -4.45 8.78 -13.72
N VAL A 462 -5.27 9.56 -13.03
CA VAL A 462 -6.65 9.23 -12.69
C VAL A 462 -7.59 10.34 -13.12
N LEU A 463 -8.64 9.97 -13.85
CA LEU A 463 -9.76 10.84 -14.21
C LEU A 463 -10.95 10.45 -13.35
N PHE A 464 -11.52 11.41 -12.62
CA PHE A 464 -12.64 11.14 -11.74
C PHE A 464 -13.68 12.28 -11.73
N ASN A 465 -14.88 11.94 -11.34
CA ASN A 465 -15.95 12.90 -11.15
C ASN A 465 -15.95 13.39 -9.69
N PRO A 466 -15.62 14.66 -9.42
CA PRO A 466 -15.51 15.19 -8.05
C PRO A 466 -16.83 15.22 -7.29
N GLU A 467 -17.98 15.22 -8.01
CA GLU A 467 -19.30 15.25 -7.40
C GLU A 467 -19.80 13.86 -6.96
N THR A 468 -19.26 12.79 -7.56
CA THR A 468 -19.77 11.42 -7.34
C THR A 468 -18.75 10.45 -6.79
N VAL A 469 -17.45 10.79 -6.79
CA VAL A 469 -16.41 9.92 -6.24
C VAL A 469 -16.70 9.60 -4.78
N ALA A 470 -16.79 8.30 -4.47
CA ALA A 470 -17.04 7.79 -3.12
C ALA A 470 -16.65 6.32 -2.99
N ASP A 471 -16.27 5.93 -1.78
CA ASP A 471 -16.16 4.53 -1.41
C ASP A 471 -17.53 3.86 -1.37
N GLN A 472 -17.55 2.57 -1.68
CA GLN A 472 -18.74 1.72 -1.57
C GLN A 472 -18.44 0.50 -0.68
N SER A 473 -17.18 0.27 -0.37
CA SER A 473 -16.75 -0.86 0.46
C SER A 473 -17.19 -0.67 1.91
N THR A 474 -17.71 -1.74 2.47
CA THR A 474 -18.18 -1.83 3.86
C THR A 474 -17.66 -3.10 4.51
N ILE A 475 -17.85 -3.26 5.82
CA ILE A 475 -17.51 -4.54 6.49
C ILE A 475 -18.30 -5.71 5.91
N ASP A 476 -19.56 -5.50 5.49
CA ASP A 476 -20.40 -6.54 4.91
C ASP A 476 -20.06 -6.82 3.44
N GLU A 477 -19.58 -5.82 2.71
CA GLU A 477 -19.21 -5.87 1.29
C GLU A 477 -17.81 -5.23 1.09
N PRO A 478 -16.72 -5.83 1.59
CA PRO A 478 -15.40 -5.20 1.61
C PRO A 478 -14.80 -4.97 0.23
N HIS A 479 -15.21 -5.74 -0.78
CA HIS A 479 -14.71 -5.67 -2.15
C HIS A 479 -15.59 -4.83 -3.09
N ALA A 480 -16.56 -4.07 -2.56
CA ALA A 480 -17.36 -3.18 -3.37
C ALA A 480 -16.49 -2.05 -3.95
N ARG A 481 -16.53 -1.91 -5.29
CA ARG A 481 -15.71 -0.93 -6.01
C ARG A 481 -16.23 0.48 -5.80
N ALA A 482 -15.32 1.45 -5.77
CA ALA A 482 -15.64 2.86 -5.69
C ALA A 482 -16.51 3.34 -6.87
N THR A 483 -17.27 4.40 -6.65
CA THR A 483 -17.96 5.15 -7.71
C THR A 483 -17.18 6.40 -8.09
N GLY A 484 -17.41 6.92 -9.30
CA GLY A 484 -16.86 8.20 -9.76
C GLY A 484 -15.41 8.18 -10.19
N ILE A 485 -14.69 7.04 -10.15
CA ILE A 485 -13.44 6.85 -10.87
C ILE A 485 -13.81 6.47 -12.30
N GLU A 486 -13.52 7.35 -13.25
CA GLU A 486 -13.94 7.21 -14.65
C GLU A 486 -12.90 6.50 -15.50
N GLN A 487 -11.61 6.85 -15.33
CA GLN A 487 -10.52 6.21 -16.06
C GLN A 487 -9.20 6.31 -15.29
N VAL A 488 -8.36 5.27 -15.42
CA VAL A 488 -7.01 5.21 -14.85
C VAL A 488 -6.03 4.80 -15.92
N TRP A 489 -4.89 5.51 -15.99
CA TRP A 489 -3.75 5.17 -16.85
C TRP A 489 -2.54 4.83 -15.98
N VAL A 490 -1.84 3.78 -16.38
CA VAL A 490 -0.54 3.40 -15.82
C VAL A 490 0.48 3.43 -16.95
N ASN A 491 1.53 4.22 -16.78
CA ASN A 491 2.57 4.40 -17.80
C ASN A 491 1.98 4.75 -19.20
N GLY A 492 0.98 5.64 -19.25
CA GLY A 492 0.35 6.12 -20.49
C GLY A 492 -0.77 5.25 -21.06
N HIS A 493 -0.99 4.08 -20.50
CA HIS A 493 -1.95 3.11 -21.01
C HIS A 493 -3.18 2.98 -20.10
N PRO A 494 -4.41 2.94 -20.66
CA PRO A 494 -5.62 2.80 -19.87
C PRO A 494 -5.69 1.39 -19.26
N VAL A 495 -5.88 1.32 -17.93
CA VAL A 495 -6.02 0.08 -17.17
C VAL A 495 -7.39 -0.09 -16.53
N TYR A 496 -8.21 0.98 -16.44
CA TYR A 496 -9.54 0.96 -15.87
C TYR A 496 -10.44 1.97 -16.62
N PRO A 497 -11.76 1.70 -16.83
CA PRO A 497 -12.46 0.44 -16.53
C PRO A 497 -12.21 -0.67 -17.56
N ASP A 498 -11.85 -0.33 -18.80
CA ASP A 498 -11.84 -1.25 -19.95
C ASP A 498 -10.53 -2.05 -20.12
N GLY A 499 -9.49 -1.70 -19.37
CA GLY A 499 -8.19 -2.40 -19.38
C GLY A 499 -8.13 -3.62 -18.45
N SER A 500 -9.12 -3.80 -17.58
CA SER A 500 -9.18 -4.91 -16.64
C SER A 500 -9.43 -6.21 -17.38
N GLY A 501 -8.39 -7.06 -17.49
CA GLY A 501 -8.43 -8.34 -18.19
C GLY A 501 -7.78 -8.32 -19.58
N SER A 502 -7.13 -7.22 -20.00
CA SER A 502 -6.24 -7.27 -21.16
C SER A 502 -4.99 -8.12 -20.82
N GLU A 503 -4.54 -8.94 -21.76
CA GLU A 503 -3.25 -9.66 -21.64
C GLU A 503 -2.04 -8.68 -21.60
N GLN A 504 -2.29 -7.38 -21.80
CA GLN A 504 -1.30 -6.32 -21.79
C GLN A 504 -1.54 -5.43 -20.56
N THR A 505 -0.64 -5.51 -19.63
CA THR A 505 -0.58 -4.65 -18.44
C THR A 505 0.74 -3.89 -18.47
N TYR A 506 0.74 -2.71 -17.87
CA TYR A 506 1.77 -1.72 -18.12
C TYR A 506 2.49 -1.28 -16.84
N GLY A 507 2.16 -1.92 -15.69
CA GLY A 507 2.83 -1.69 -14.41
C GLY A 507 4.30 -2.09 -14.46
N ARG A 508 5.11 -1.44 -13.65
CA ARG A 508 6.57 -1.63 -13.60
C ARG A 508 7.04 -1.81 -12.17
N VAL A 509 8.10 -2.59 -12.02
CA VAL A 509 8.88 -2.61 -10.78
C VAL A 509 9.69 -1.31 -10.68
N LEU A 510 9.42 -0.54 -9.63
CA LEU A 510 10.12 0.69 -9.34
C LEU A 510 11.24 0.40 -8.32
N ARG A 511 12.44 0.81 -8.67
CA ARG A 511 13.61 0.65 -7.80
C ARG A 511 14.08 2.00 -7.28
N ARG A 512 14.60 1.99 -6.06
CA ARG A 512 15.24 3.18 -5.50
C ARG A 512 16.31 3.71 -6.46
N GLN A 513 16.18 4.97 -6.83
CA GLN A 513 17.17 5.63 -7.68
C GLN A 513 18.45 5.85 -6.88
N GLN A 514 19.57 5.35 -7.37
CA GLN A 514 20.88 5.64 -6.76
C GLN A 514 21.25 7.07 -7.11
N ASN A 515 21.50 7.89 -6.10
CA ASN A 515 22.08 9.21 -6.32
C ASN A 515 23.53 9.03 -6.82
N HIS A 516 23.75 9.29 -8.09
CA HIS A 516 25.08 9.30 -8.73
C HIS A 516 25.81 10.61 -8.48
#